data_7601276f3699012323bc2a7adfd94de4
#
_entry.id   7601276f3699012323bc2a7adfd94de4
#
_cell.length_a   1.000
_cell.length_b   1.000
_cell.length_c   1.000
_cell.angle_alpha   90.00
_cell.angle_beta   90.00
_cell.angle_gamma   90.00
#
_symmetry.space_group_name_H-M   'P 1'
#
loop_
_entity.id
_entity.type
_entity.pdbx_description
1 polymer ?
#
loop_
_entity_poly.entity_id
_entity_poly.type
_entity_poly.pdbx_seq_one_letter_code
_entity_poly.pdbx_strand_id
1 'polypeptide(L)'
;MGKPTGFLDYDREDAKASSPKERIKNFNEFHEHLSEEKQKCQAARCMDCGVPFCQNGKVISGMVSGCPLNNLVPEWNDLLYHGNMEQAYNRLHKTNNFPEFTSRVCPALCEKHVHVVFMEMQ
;
A
#
# COMPACT_ATOMS: atom_id res chain seq x y z
N MET A 1 12.95 -11.33 0.90
CA MET A 1 12.85 -10.51 2.13
C MET A 1 12.92 -9.05 1.72
N GLY A 2 12.03 -8.22 2.25
CA GLY A 2 12.04 -6.77 2.03
C GLY A 2 13.35 -6.13 2.48
N LYS A 3 13.52 -4.85 2.21
CA LYS A 3 14.69 -4.09 2.67
C LYS A 3 14.45 -3.63 4.12
N PRO A 4 15.15 -4.15 5.13
CA PRO A 4 14.88 -3.83 6.54
C PRO A 4 14.97 -2.33 6.89
N THR A 5 15.78 -1.58 6.14
CA THR A 5 15.99 -0.14 6.32
C THR A 5 15.28 0.72 5.27
N GLY A 6 14.46 0.13 4.40
CA GLY A 6 13.86 0.84 3.28
C GLY A 6 13.02 2.05 3.68
N PHE A 7 12.35 1.97 4.83
CA PHE A 7 11.55 3.08 5.37
C PHE A 7 12.41 4.26 5.88
N LEU A 8 13.69 4.03 6.17
CA LEU A 8 14.66 5.07 6.52
C LEU A 8 15.34 5.67 5.29
N ASP A 9 15.47 4.87 4.22
CA ASP A 9 16.21 5.26 3.02
C ASP A 9 15.34 6.02 2.01
N TYR A 10 14.02 5.81 2.04
CA TYR A 10 13.07 6.39 1.09
C TYR A 10 11.95 7.12 1.82
N ASP A 11 11.74 8.37 1.46
CA ASP A 11 10.58 9.12 1.95
C ASP A 11 9.27 8.56 1.40
N ARG A 12 8.18 8.73 2.15
CA ARG A 12 6.85 8.40 1.68
C ARG A 12 6.43 9.35 0.57
N GLU A 13 6.01 8.79 -0.55
CA GLU A 13 5.45 9.54 -1.68
C GLU A 13 4.10 8.92 -2.08
N ASP A 14 3.04 9.69 -1.93
CA ASP A 14 1.71 9.27 -2.36
C ASP A 14 1.46 9.66 -3.82
N ALA A 15 0.61 8.88 -4.51
CA ALA A 15 0.13 9.25 -5.83
C ALA A 15 -0.65 10.57 -5.77
N LYS A 16 -0.30 11.51 -6.63
CA LYS A 16 -0.98 12.80 -6.72
C LYS A 16 -2.36 12.64 -7.35
N ALA A 17 -3.26 13.53 -7.02
CA ALA A 17 -4.56 13.63 -7.65
C ALA A 17 -4.72 15.00 -8.31
N SER A 18 -5.42 15.04 -9.44
CA SER A 18 -5.80 16.29 -10.11
C SER A 18 -6.60 17.20 -9.17
N SER A 19 -6.49 18.50 -9.36
CA SER A 19 -7.19 19.46 -8.50
C SER A 19 -8.71 19.22 -8.50
N PRO A 20 -9.42 19.50 -7.39
CA PRO A 20 -10.87 19.34 -7.34
C PRO A 20 -11.62 20.10 -8.45
N LYS A 21 -11.14 21.29 -8.81
CA LYS A 21 -11.73 22.10 -9.90
C LYS A 21 -11.61 21.47 -11.28
N GLU A 22 -10.57 20.67 -11.50
CA GLU A 22 -10.41 19.90 -12.74
C GLU A 22 -11.25 18.62 -12.73
N ARG A 23 -11.28 17.93 -11.59
CA ARG A 23 -12.01 16.66 -11.46
C ARG A 23 -13.50 16.76 -11.66
N ILE A 24 -14.13 17.89 -11.30
CA ILE A 24 -15.56 18.11 -11.49
C ILE A 24 -15.98 18.32 -12.93
N LYS A 25 -15.05 18.55 -13.87
CA LYS A 25 -15.34 18.81 -15.28
C LYS A 25 -15.59 17.54 -16.11
N ASN A 26 -15.20 16.38 -15.59
CA ASN A 26 -15.30 15.10 -16.31
C ASN A 26 -15.31 13.92 -15.35
N PHE A 27 -15.49 12.71 -15.88
CA PHE A 27 -15.46 11.45 -15.14
C PHE A 27 -14.20 10.61 -15.44
N ASN A 28 -13.12 11.24 -15.91
CA ASN A 28 -11.87 10.57 -16.20
C ASN A 28 -11.13 10.18 -14.91
N GLU A 29 -10.15 9.30 -15.04
CA GLU A 29 -9.20 8.98 -13.96
C GLU A 29 -8.47 10.25 -13.51
N PHE A 30 -8.45 10.50 -12.22
CA PHE A 30 -7.85 11.70 -11.65
C PHE A 30 -6.64 11.42 -10.75
N HIS A 31 -6.33 10.14 -10.49
CA HIS A 31 -5.12 9.74 -9.81
C HIS A 31 -3.97 9.61 -10.79
N GLU A 32 -2.86 10.27 -10.47
CA GLU A 32 -1.62 10.14 -11.24
C GLU A 32 -0.87 8.89 -10.78
N HIS A 33 -0.48 8.05 -11.73
CA HIS A 33 0.29 6.85 -11.39
C HIS A 33 1.74 7.21 -11.06
N LEU A 34 2.29 6.58 -10.05
CA LEU A 34 3.72 6.63 -9.79
C LEU A 34 4.48 5.88 -10.90
N SER A 35 5.67 6.36 -11.25
CA SER A 35 6.57 5.62 -12.14
C SER A 35 6.96 4.27 -11.52
N GLU A 36 7.36 3.31 -12.36
CA GLU A 36 7.77 1.99 -11.89
C GLU A 36 8.91 2.06 -10.85
N GLU A 37 9.87 2.95 -11.05
CA GLU A 37 10.98 3.17 -10.13
C GLU A 37 10.48 3.69 -8.77
N LYS A 38 9.56 4.66 -8.78
CA LYS A 38 8.95 5.17 -7.56
C LYS A 38 8.12 4.11 -6.85
N GLN A 39 7.37 3.30 -7.59
CA GLN A 39 6.63 2.18 -7.01
C GLN A 39 7.56 1.18 -6.30
N LYS A 40 8.72 0.86 -6.90
CA LYS A 40 9.74 0.02 -6.27
C LYS A 40 10.29 0.65 -4.99
N CYS A 41 10.57 1.96 -5.00
CA CYS A 41 11.02 2.67 -3.81
C CYS A 41 9.97 2.65 -2.70
N GLN A 42 8.69 2.89 -3.02
CA GLN A 42 7.61 2.82 -2.03
C GLN A 42 7.40 1.39 -1.51
N ALA A 43 7.48 0.39 -2.36
CA ALA A 43 7.42 -1.02 -1.95
C ALA A 43 8.58 -1.41 -1.02
N ALA A 44 9.78 -0.86 -1.27
CA ALA A 44 10.97 -1.09 -0.43
C ALA A 44 10.81 -0.55 1.00
N ARG A 45 9.86 0.36 1.26
CA ARG A 45 9.58 0.85 2.62
C ARG A 45 8.97 -0.21 3.54
N CYS A 46 8.44 -1.30 2.98
CA CYS A 46 7.98 -2.44 3.77
C CYS A 46 9.17 -3.21 4.33
N MET A 47 9.31 -3.22 5.65
CA MET A 47 10.40 -3.93 6.34
C MET A 47 10.14 -5.43 6.53
N ASP A 48 8.99 -5.95 6.07
CA ASP A 48 8.56 -7.35 6.29
C ASP A 48 8.70 -7.78 7.76
N CYS A 49 8.00 -7.06 8.62
CA CYS A 49 8.20 -7.06 10.07
C CYS A 49 7.85 -8.39 10.77
N GLY A 50 7.30 -9.40 10.07
CA GLY A 50 6.90 -10.69 10.65
C GLY A 50 5.64 -10.65 11.52
N VAL A 51 5.17 -9.47 11.92
CA VAL A 51 3.90 -9.25 12.63
C VAL A 51 3.07 -8.23 11.85
N PRO A 52 2.53 -8.63 10.69
CA PRO A 52 1.97 -7.69 9.72
C PRO A 52 0.56 -7.23 10.13
N PHE A 53 0.45 -6.23 10.98
CA PHE A 53 -0.84 -5.60 11.28
C PHE A 53 -1.53 -5.05 10.03
N CYS A 54 -0.77 -4.69 9.00
CA CYS A 54 -1.31 -4.22 7.72
C CYS A 54 -2.24 -5.21 7.03
N GLN A 55 -2.03 -6.52 7.19
CA GLN A 55 -2.88 -7.57 6.63
C GLN A 55 -3.83 -8.22 7.65
N ASN A 56 -3.89 -7.70 8.86
CA ASN A 56 -4.70 -8.28 9.92
C ASN A 56 -6.03 -7.53 10.05
N GLY A 57 -7.10 -8.07 9.51
CA GLY A 57 -8.44 -7.48 9.55
C GLY A 57 -9.15 -7.58 10.91
N LYS A 58 -8.43 -7.57 12.04
CA LYS A 58 -9.00 -7.66 13.37
C LYS A 58 -9.33 -6.30 13.96
N VAL A 59 -10.27 -6.31 14.90
CA VAL A 59 -10.55 -5.13 15.72
C VAL A 59 -9.58 -5.14 16.92
N ILE A 60 -8.76 -4.09 17.04
CA ILE A 60 -7.83 -3.88 18.15
C ILE A 60 -8.25 -2.58 18.84
N SER A 61 -8.54 -2.66 20.15
CA SER A 61 -8.97 -1.50 20.95
C SER A 61 -10.16 -0.73 20.34
N GLY A 62 -11.11 -1.45 19.75
CA GLY A 62 -12.31 -0.85 19.13
C GLY A 62 -12.11 -0.29 17.72
N MET A 63 -10.91 -0.36 17.16
CA MET A 63 -10.60 0.09 15.80
C MET A 63 -10.24 -1.09 14.90
N VAL A 64 -10.72 -1.06 13.65
CA VAL A 64 -10.32 -2.03 12.64
C VAL A 64 -8.86 -1.77 12.28
N SER A 65 -8.01 -2.79 12.45
CA SER A 65 -6.60 -2.73 12.06
C SER A 65 -6.38 -3.41 10.71
N GLY A 66 -5.56 -2.80 9.89
CA GLY A 66 -5.12 -3.39 8.62
C GLY A 66 -6.23 -3.68 7.62
N CYS A 67 -5.93 -4.54 6.66
CA CYS A 67 -6.83 -4.88 5.56
C CYS A 67 -7.87 -5.91 6.00
N PRO A 68 -9.20 -5.61 5.92
CA PRO A 68 -10.25 -6.56 6.27
C PRO A 68 -10.34 -7.77 5.33
N LEU A 69 -9.78 -7.67 4.12
CA LEU A 69 -9.65 -8.79 3.18
C LEU A 69 -8.42 -9.65 3.45
N ASN A 70 -7.62 -9.31 4.44
CA ASN A 70 -6.33 -9.96 4.75
C ASN A 70 -5.39 -10.00 3.52
N ASN A 71 -5.34 -8.90 2.77
CA ASN A 71 -4.45 -8.77 1.62
C ASN A 71 -3.00 -8.99 2.05
N LEU A 72 -2.25 -9.70 1.21
CA LEU A 72 -0.87 -10.13 1.46
C LEU A 72 0.13 -8.98 1.25
N VAL A 73 -0.04 -7.88 1.98
CA VAL A 73 0.67 -6.61 1.78
C VAL A 73 2.20 -6.76 1.82
N PRO A 74 2.82 -7.43 2.78
CA PRO A 74 4.28 -7.60 2.79
C PRO A 74 4.79 -8.39 1.58
N GLU A 75 4.06 -9.43 1.18
CA GLU A 75 4.50 -10.30 0.07
C GLU A 75 4.52 -9.56 -1.26
N TRP A 76 3.46 -8.81 -1.61
CA TRP A 76 3.49 -8.08 -2.87
C TRP A 76 4.48 -6.90 -2.85
N ASN A 77 4.69 -6.26 -1.70
CA ASN A 77 5.70 -5.21 -1.59
C ASN A 77 7.11 -5.76 -1.83
N ASP A 78 7.43 -6.93 -1.27
CA ASP A 78 8.71 -7.59 -1.53
C ASP A 78 8.89 -7.93 -3.01
N LEU A 79 7.84 -8.47 -3.64
CA LEU A 79 7.87 -8.81 -5.07
C LEU A 79 8.01 -7.56 -5.96
N LEU A 80 7.31 -6.47 -5.65
CA LEU A 80 7.43 -5.19 -6.36
C LEU A 80 8.83 -4.60 -6.23
N TYR A 81 9.40 -4.62 -5.03
CA TYR A 81 10.76 -4.15 -4.78
C TYR A 81 11.79 -4.90 -5.64
N HIS A 82 11.63 -6.21 -5.79
CA HIS A 82 12.51 -7.04 -6.63
C HIS A 82 12.15 -7.02 -8.13
N GLY A 83 11.15 -6.25 -8.54
CA GLY A 83 10.73 -6.13 -9.95
C GLY A 83 9.89 -7.29 -10.47
N ASN A 84 9.38 -8.15 -9.60
CA ASN A 84 8.54 -9.30 -9.96
C ASN A 84 7.07 -8.91 -10.07
N MET A 85 6.74 -8.04 -11.01
CA MET A 85 5.41 -7.43 -11.17
C MET A 85 4.29 -8.47 -11.37
N GLU A 86 4.53 -9.48 -12.21
CA GLU A 86 3.55 -10.54 -12.47
C GLU A 86 3.21 -11.34 -11.20
N GLN A 87 4.23 -11.68 -10.42
CA GLN A 87 4.01 -12.40 -9.17
C GLN A 87 3.32 -11.53 -8.12
N ALA A 88 3.65 -10.24 -8.06
CA ALA A 88 2.98 -9.28 -7.20
C ALA A 88 1.48 -9.15 -7.55
N TYR A 89 1.16 -9.08 -8.84
CA TYR A 89 -0.21 -9.09 -9.35
C TYR A 89 -0.96 -10.36 -8.92
N ASN A 90 -0.35 -11.53 -9.09
CA ASN A 90 -0.94 -12.80 -8.68
C ASN A 90 -1.18 -12.88 -7.16
N ARG A 91 -0.29 -12.30 -6.37
CA ARG A 91 -0.46 -12.21 -4.91
C ARG A 91 -1.60 -11.28 -4.52
N LEU A 92 -1.73 -10.13 -5.17
CA LEU A 92 -2.83 -9.20 -4.95
C LEU A 92 -4.18 -9.85 -5.27
N HIS A 93 -4.29 -10.54 -6.40
CA HIS A 93 -5.52 -11.20 -6.84
C HIS A 93 -5.90 -12.44 -6.02
N LYS A 94 -4.99 -12.94 -5.19
CA LYS A 94 -5.28 -14.10 -4.33
C LYS A 94 -6.37 -13.80 -3.30
N THR A 95 -6.43 -12.59 -2.81
CA THR A 95 -7.35 -12.14 -1.75
C THR A 95 -8.25 -10.98 -2.19
N ASN A 96 -7.99 -10.37 -3.33
CA ASN A 96 -8.78 -9.27 -3.88
C ASN A 96 -9.02 -9.49 -5.38
N ASN A 97 -10.29 -9.77 -5.76
CA ASN A 97 -10.63 -10.08 -7.14
C ASN A 97 -10.70 -8.84 -8.06
N PHE A 98 -10.94 -7.66 -7.50
CA PHE A 98 -11.14 -6.42 -8.25
C PHE A 98 -10.32 -5.25 -7.67
N PRO A 99 -8.99 -5.38 -7.60
CA PRO A 99 -8.14 -4.35 -6.98
C PRO A 99 -8.21 -3.01 -7.71
N GLU A 100 -8.45 -3.00 -9.01
CA GLU A 100 -8.61 -1.81 -9.83
C GLU A 100 -9.80 -0.92 -9.44
N PHE A 101 -10.83 -1.50 -8.85
CA PHE A 101 -11.98 -0.78 -8.31
C PHE A 101 -11.81 -0.48 -6.82
N THR A 102 -11.46 -1.51 -6.04
CA THR A 102 -11.38 -1.39 -4.58
C THR A 102 -10.30 -0.41 -4.14
N SER A 103 -9.17 -0.31 -4.85
CA SER A 103 -8.08 0.61 -4.53
C SER A 103 -8.49 2.08 -4.60
N ARG A 104 -9.46 2.42 -5.45
CA ARG A 104 -9.91 3.81 -5.64
C ARG A 104 -10.83 4.31 -4.53
N VAL A 105 -11.43 3.42 -3.78
CA VAL A 105 -12.36 3.76 -2.68
C VAL A 105 -11.86 3.29 -1.32
N CYS A 106 -10.75 2.57 -1.28
CA CYS A 106 -10.19 2.03 -0.05
C CYS A 106 -9.64 3.16 0.84
N PRO A 107 -10.01 3.20 2.13
CA PRO A 107 -9.44 4.15 3.08
C PRO A 107 -8.02 3.80 3.52
N ALA A 108 -7.41 2.77 2.94
CA ALA A 108 -6.05 2.31 3.20
C ALA A 108 -5.75 2.06 4.70
N LEU A 109 -6.64 1.35 5.39
CA LEU A 109 -6.48 1.01 6.80
C LEU A 109 -5.16 0.28 7.08
N CYS A 110 -4.66 -0.48 6.11
CA CYS A 110 -3.36 -1.15 6.19
C CYS A 110 -2.19 -0.19 6.40
N GLU A 111 -2.25 1.01 5.83
CA GLU A 111 -1.19 2.01 5.94
C GLU A 111 -1.12 2.66 7.32
N LYS A 112 -2.27 2.83 7.98
CA LYS A 112 -2.38 3.45 9.30
C LYS A 112 -1.86 2.56 10.44
N HIS A 113 -1.70 1.27 10.20
CA HIS A 113 -1.33 0.28 11.22
C HIS A 113 0.01 -0.40 10.93
N VAL A 114 0.84 0.24 10.11
CA VAL A 114 2.22 -0.21 9.88
C VAL A 114 3.09 0.26 11.04
N HIS A 115 3.95 -0.60 11.57
CA HIS A 115 4.86 -0.26 12.67
C HIS A 115 5.67 1.01 12.40
N VAL A 116 6.05 1.26 11.15
CA VAL A 116 6.79 2.46 10.74
C VAL A 116 6.03 3.75 11.06
N VAL A 117 4.71 3.77 10.84
CA VAL A 117 3.88 4.96 11.14
C VAL A 117 3.86 5.26 12.64
N PHE A 118 3.84 4.23 13.49
CA PHE A 118 3.91 4.41 14.94
C PHE A 118 5.25 4.98 15.40
N MET A 119 6.35 4.68 14.71
CA MET A 119 7.67 5.24 15.01
C MET A 119 7.82 6.70 14.60
N GLU A 120 7.14 7.13 13.53
CA GLU A 120 7.17 8.51 13.05
C GLU A 120 6.30 9.47 13.91
N MET A 121 5.42 8.93 14.75
CA MET A 121 4.52 9.72 15.63
C MET A 121 5.06 9.94 17.04
N GLN A 122 6.22 9.42 17.40
CA GLN A 122 6.92 9.65 18.67
C GLN A 122 8.03 10.68 18.52
#